data_011f7837dd35fd627c67e82d1d90320a
#
_entry.id   011f7837dd35fd627c67e82d1d90320a
#
_cell.length_a   1.000
_cell.length_b   1.000
_cell.length_c   1.000
_cell.angle_alpha   90.00
_cell.angle_beta   90.00
_cell.angle_gamma   90.00
#
_symmetry.space_group_name_H-M   'P 1'
#
loop_
_entity.id
_entity.type
_entity.pdbx_description
1 polymer ?
#
loop_
_entity_poly.entity_id
_entity_poly.type
_entity_poly.pdbx_seq_one_letter_code
_entity_poly.pdbx_strand_id
1 'polypeptide(L)'
;PLTTDVPSFASTEYPARPLEEADRRIGRDGVLAGLDNPDRVLLDMRTPEEYIGERVSPDWFPVDHGAVRKGHIPGARHLYYMDLLNEDNTYKTQTELQEVYSAAGATPDKELVSYCRLSHRGSLAWFVAKHLLGYPRAKVYDGSWTEWGSIVGVPIVNLSLGKGDKT
;
A
#
# COMPACT_ATOMS: atom_id res chain seq x y z
N PRO A 1 -9.57 -13.38 -28.50
CA PRO A 1 -8.57 -14.19 -29.21
C PRO A 1 -7.19 -13.55 -29.10
N LEU A 2 -6.16 -14.35 -28.86
CA LEU A 2 -4.79 -13.88 -28.91
C LEU A 2 -4.35 -13.81 -30.36
N THR A 3 -3.53 -12.81 -30.72
CA THR A 3 -2.93 -12.68 -32.05
C THR A 3 -1.40 -12.59 -31.90
N THR A 4 -0.71 -13.07 -32.92
CA THR A 4 0.76 -12.90 -33.07
C THR A 4 1.11 -11.67 -33.91
N ASP A 5 0.10 -10.95 -34.39
CA ASP A 5 0.33 -9.76 -35.20
C ASP A 5 0.97 -8.65 -34.36
N VAL A 6 2.06 -8.10 -34.84
CA VAL A 6 2.70 -6.94 -34.23
C VAL A 6 2.09 -5.68 -34.85
N PRO A 7 1.32 -4.89 -34.10
CA PRO A 7 0.72 -3.70 -34.66
C PRO A 7 1.82 -2.65 -34.97
N SER A 8 1.66 -1.98 -36.09
CA SER A 8 2.52 -0.86 -36.48
C SER A 8 1.73 0.43 -36.40
N PHE A 9 2.27 1.42 -35.70
CA PHE A 9 1.66 2.72 -35.51
C PHE A 9 2.54 3.81 -36.12
N ALA A 10 1.90 4.84 -36.66
CA ALA A 10 2.63 6.04 -37.08
C ALA A 10 3.27 6.72 -35.84
N SER A 11 4.48 7.27 -36.03
CA SER A 11 5.11 8.07 -34.99
C SER A 11 4.24 9.27 -34.65
N THR A 12 4.02 9.51 -33.37
CA THR A 12 3.29 10.68 -32.86
C THR A 12 4.15 11.41 -31.85
N GLU A 13 3.99 12.73 -31.77
CA GLU A 13 4.55 13.53 -30.68
C GLU A 13 3.63 13.46 -29.47
N TYR A 14 4.12 12.95 -28.35
CA TYR A 14 3.42 12.97 -27.08
C TYR A 14 3.89 14.19 -26.29
N PRO A 15 3.01 15.18 -26.05
CA PRO A 15 3.39 16.34 -25.26
C PRO A 15 3.68 15.91 -23.81
N ALA A 16 4.89 16.17 -23.33
CA ALA A 16 5.25 15.94 -21.96
C ALA A 16 4.34 16.78 -21.04
N ARG A 17 3.63 16.12 -20.14
CA ARG A 17 2.86 16.80 -19.10
C ARG A 17 3.70 16.85 -17.82
N PRO A 18 3.63 17.94 -17.03
CA PRO A 18 4.22 17.97 -15.72
C PRO A 18 3.72 16.78 -14.88
N LEU A 19 4.64 16.06 -14.25
CA LEU A 19 4.29 15.00 -13.33
C LEU A 19 3.83 15.61 -12.01
N GLU A 20 2.56 15.45 -11.69
CA GLU A 20 1.98 15.81 -10.37
C GLU A 20 2.31 14.73 -9.33
N GLU A 21 3.61 14.42 -9.17
CA GLU A 21 4.05 13.32 -8.30
C GLU A 21 3.68 13.56 -6.84
N ALA A 22 3.77 14.80 -6.37
CA ALA A 22 3.47 15.17 -4.98
C ALA A 22 2.02 14.87 -4.59
N ASP A 23 1.10 14.85 -5.54
CA ASP A 23 -0.31 14.53 -5.31
C ASP A 23 -0.61 13.02 -5.32
N ARG A 24 0.34 12.22 -5.82
CA ARG A 24 0.15 10.76 -5.99
C ARG A 24 1.05 9.94 -5.11
N ARG A 25 2.25 10.46 -4.84
CA ARG A 25 3.30 9.74 -4.10
C ARG A 25 3.73 10.51 -2.86
N ILE A 26 4.23 9.76 -1.90
CA ILE A 26 4.92 10.28 -0.73
C ILE A 26 6.19 9.45 -0.52
N GLY A 27 7.30 10.09 -0.26
CA GLY A 27 8.55 9.42 0.08
C GLY A 27 8.63 9.06 1.57
N ARG A 28 9.63 8.27 1.91
CA ARG A 28 9.93 7.84 3.28
C ARG A 28 9.93 8.99 4.29
N ASP A 29 10.61 10.08 3.97
CA ASP A 29 10.74 11.21 4.89
C ASP A 29 9.39 11.88 5.17
N GLY A 30 8.52 11.95 4.16
CA GLY A 30 7.16 12.44 4.33
C GLY A 30 6.27 11.49 5.14
N VAL A 31 6.47 10.17 5.01
CA VAL A 31 5.80 9.18 5.88
C VAL A 31 6.28 9.34 7.32
N LEU A 32 7.61 9.40 7.53
CA LEU A 32 8.23 9.54 8.85
C LEU A 32 7.77 10.80 9.58
N ALA A 33 7.76 11.94 8.87
CA ALA A 33 7.33 13.22 9.43
C ALA A 33 5.84 13.26 9.82
N GLY A 34 5.03 12.35 9.29
CA GLY A 34 3.59 12.33 9.55
C GLY A 34 3.10 11.12 10.32
N LEU A 35 3.96 10.39 11.05
CA LEU A 35 3.55 9.22 11.84
C LEU A 35 2.50 9.55 12.91
N ASP A 36 2.63 10.71 13.55
CA ASP A 36 1.72 11.17 14.62
C ASP A 36 0.63 12.13 14.10
N ASN A 37 0.47 12.27 12.79
CA ASN A 37 -0.54 13.16 12.22
C ASN A 37 -1.94 12.51 12.32
N PRO A 38 -2.87 13.03 13.13
CA PRO A 38 -4.21 12.47 13.32
C PRO A 38 -5.08 12.56 12.04
N ASP A 39 -4.72 13.47 11.11
CA ASP A 39 -5.41 13.65 9.84
C ASP A 39 -4.90 12.73 8.72
N ARG A 40 -3.92 11.87 9.04
CA ARG A 40 -3.38 10.86 8.11
C ARG A 40 -3.75 9.46 8.55
N VAL A 41 -4.08 8.63 7.58
CA VAL A 41 -4.23 7.18 7.75
C VAL A 41 -3.22 6.47 6.87
N LEU A 42 -2.35 5.67 7.49
CA LEU A 42 -1.48 4.72 6.80
C LEU A 42 -2.20 3.39 6.65
N LEU A 43 -2.29 2.86 5.44
CA LEU A 43 -2.87 1.56 5.14
C LEU A 43 -1.78 0.57 4.71
N ASP A 44 -1.60 -0.48 5.50
CA ASP A 44 -0.76 -1.63 5.14
C ASP A 44 -1.59 -2.66 4.41
N MET A 45 -1.30 -2.84 3.11
CA MET A 45 -2.06 -3.69 2.21
C MET A 45 -1.53 -5.12 2.13
N ARG A 46 -0.59 -5.48 3.01
CA ARG A 46 0.07 -6.79 3.01
C ARG A 46 -0.79 -7.87 3.65
N THR A 47 -0.29 -9.10 3.65
CA THR A 47 -0.95 -10.21 4.36
C THR A 47 -0.92 -9.98 5.88
N PRO A 48 -1.83 -10.63 6.64
CA PRO A 48 -1.78 -10.56 8.11
C PRO A 48 -0.41 -10.94 8.69
N GLU A 49 0.25 -11.98 8.16
CA GLU A 49 1.54 -12.47 8.62
C GLU A 49 2.67 -11.45 8.36
N GLU A 50 2.60 -10.74 7.23
CA GLU A 50 3.52 -9.64 6.94
C GLU A 50 3.30 -8.48 7.93
N TYR A 51 2.04 -8.12 8.19
CA TYR A 51 1.69 -7.01 9.07
C TYR A 51 2.09 -7.26 10.52
N ILE A 52 1.78 -8.44 11.08
CA ILE A 52 2.13 -8.75 12.47
C ILE A 52 3.64 -9.01 12.67
N GLY A 53 4.37 -9.24 11.58
CA GLY A 53 5.82 -9.40 11.61
C GLY A 53 6.31 -10.85 11.71
N GLU A 54 5.51 -11.81 11.31
CA GLU A 54 5.95 -13.20 11.16
C GLU A 54 6.78 -13.39 9.89
N ARG A 55 6.46 -12.63 8.84
CA ARG A 55 7.13 -12.67 7.54
C ARG A 55 7.41 -11.25 7.01
N VAL A 56 8.30 -11.16 6.03
CA VAL A 56 8.52 -9.93 5.23
C VAL A 56 7.91 -10.02 3.84
N SER A 57 7.56 -11.23 3.39
CA SER A 57 6.94 -11.52 2.10
C SER A 57 5.69 -12.38 2.27
N PRO A 58 4.76 -12.39 1.28
CA PRO A 58 3.59 -13.25 1.32
C PRO A 58 3.96 -14.74 1.45
N ASP A 59 3.07 -15.53 2.02
CA ASP A 59 3.26 -16.96 2.30
C ASP A 59 3.42 -17.81 1.02
N TRP A 60 2.82 -17.38 -0.10
CA TRP A 60 2.98 -18.04 -1.40
C TRP A 60 4.36 -17.85 -2.04
N PHE A 61 5.22 -16.98 -1.48
CA PHE A 61 6.61 -16.89 -1.89
C PHE A 61 7.43 -17.96 -1.16
N PRO A 62 8.21 -18.78 -1.89
CA PRO A 62 8.96 -19.88 -1.28
C PRO A 62 10.09 -19.42 -0.36
N VAL A 63 10.55 -18.17 -0.56
CA VAL A 63 11.63 -17.56 0.23
C VAL A 63 11.11 -16.28 0.88
N ASP A 64 11.27 -16.16 2.20
CA ASP A 64 10.91 -14.95 2.94
C ASP A 64 11.99 -13.88 2.76
N HIS A 65 11.77 -12.96 1.81
CA HIS A 65 12.75 -11.95 1.43
C HIS A 65 12.11 -10.60 1.10
N GLY A 66 12.92 -9.55 1.00
CA GLY A 66 12.50 -8.23 0.51
C GLY A 66 12.61 -7.12 1.54
N ALA A 67 12.94 -7.44 2.78
CA ALA A 67 13.33 -6.50 3.82
C ALA A 67 14.19 -7.20 4.88
N VAL A 68 14.93 -6.43 5.66
CA VAL A 68 15.78 -6.95 6.74
C VAL A 68 14.97 -7.18 8.01
N ARG A 69 14.01 -6.29 8.29
CA ARG A 69 13.21 -6.32 9.52
C ARG A 69 11.76 -6.69 9.21
N LYS A 70 11.11 -7.31 10.18
CA LYS A 70 9.71 -7.76 10.15
C LYS A 70 8.83 -6.81 10.96
N GLY A 71 7.54 -6.70 10.59
CA GLY A 71 6.57 -5.84 11.26
C GLY A 71 5.92 -4.85 10.32
N HIS A 72 5.44 -3.71 10.85
CA HIS A 72 4.77 -2.66 10.10
C HIS A 72 5.18 -1.25 10.56
N ILE A 73 4.81 -0.23 9.79
CA ILE A 73 5.01 1.18 10.14
C ILE A 73 4.13 1.52 11.34
N PRO A 74 4.67 2.18 12.41
CA PRO A 74 3.87 2.58 13.56
C PRO A 74 2.61 3.36 13.16
N GLY A 75 1.47 3.03 13.77
CA GLY A 75 0.17 3.65 13.48
C GLY A 75 -0.51 3.19 12.20
N ALA A 76 0.14 2.37 11.39
CA ALA A 76 -0.50 1.81 10.20
C ALA A 76 -1.68 0.91 10.56
N ARG A 77 -2.77 1.05 9.81
CA ARG A 77 -3.94 0.19 9.87
C ARG A 77 -3.78 -0.94 8.86
N HIS A 78 -4.06 -2.16 9.28
CA HIS A 78 -4.07 -3.29 8.37
C HIS A 78 -5.35 -3.29 7.54
N LEU A 79 -5.19 -3.34 6.22
CA LEU A 79 -6.26 -3.56 5.26
C LEU A 79 -5.73 -4.53 4.21
N TYR A 80 -6.15 -5.78 4.29
CA TYR A 80 -5.68 -6.79 3.34
C TYR A 80 -6.19 -6.47 1.92
N TYR A 81 -5.30 -6.40 0.95
CA TYR A 81 -5.66 -5.95 -0.40
C TYR A 81 -6.76 -6.80 -1.07
N MET A 82 -6.88 -8.10 -0.71
CA MET A 82 -7.94 -8.96 -1.23
C MET A 82 -9.33 -8.56 -0.73
N ASP A 83 -9.44 -7.84 0.39
CA ASP A 83 -10.71 -7.34 0.89
C ASP A 83 -11.35 -6.30 -0.04
N LEU A 84 -10.59 -5.79 -1.00
CA LEU A 84 -11.07 -4.86 -2.04
C LEU A 84 -11.61 -5.59 -3.29
N LEU A 85 -11.43 -6.89 -3.38
CA LEU A 85 -11.72 -7.68 -4.57
C LEU A 85 -12.80 -8.72 -4.31
N ASN A 86 -13.53 -9.06 -5.36
CA ASN A 86 -14.41 -10.22 -5.45
C ASN A 86 -13.59 -11.48 -5.75
N GLU A 87 -14.19 -12.65 -5.65
CA GLU A 87 -13.55 -13.95 -5.92
C GLU A 87 -13.00 -14.05 -7.36
N ASP A 88 -13.59 -13.34 -8.31
CA ASP A 88 -13.14 -13.26 -9.70
C ASP A 88 -12.06 -12.21 -9.96
N ASN A 89 -11.51 -11.59 -8.91
CA ASN A 89 -10.54 -10.50 -8.92
C ASN A 89 -11.05 -9.17 -9.54
N THR A 90 -12.34 -9.00 -9.72
CA THR A 90 -12.91 -7.68 -9.98
C THR A 90 -13.01 -6.86 -8.70
N TYR A 91 -13.06 -5.53 -8.80
CA TYR A 91 -13.29 -4.70 -7.62
C TYR A 91 -14.70 -4.92 -7.08
N LYS A 92 -14.83 -4.86 -5.77
CA LYS A 92 -16.12 -4.77 -5.09
C LYS A 92 -16.88 -3.51 -5.52
N THR A 93 -18.16 -3.47 -5.23
CA THR A 93 -19.00 -2.29 -5.48
C THR A 93 -18.51 -1.08 -4.69
N GLN A 94 -18.83 0.12 -5.15
CA GLN A 94 -18.43 1.36 -4.47
C GLN A 94 -18.89 1.39 -3.01
N THR A 95 -20.08 0.90 -2.71
CA THR A 95 -20.62 0.84 -1.34
C THR A 95 -19.78 -0.09 -0.46
N GLU A 96 -19.50 -1.30 -0.91
CA GLU A 96 -18.67 -2.26 -0.17
C GLU A 96 -17.25 -1.73 0.05
N LEU A 97 -16.65 -1.12 -0.98
CA LEU A 97 -15.33 -0.48 -0.87
C LEU A 97 -15.33 0.65 0.16
N GLN A 98 -16.39 1.46 0.21
CA GLN A 98 -16.52 2.54 1.17
C GLN A 98 -16.64 2.01 2.61
N GLU A 99 -17.36 0.90 2.82
CA GLU A 99 -17.46 0.22 4.12
C GLU A 99 -16.10 -0.31 4.57
N VAL A 100 -15.35 -0.98 3.68
CA VAL A 100 -14.01 -1.51 3.97
C VAL A 100 -13.04 -0.39 4.36
N TYR A 101 -13.02 0.72 3.62
CA TYR A 101 -12.15 1.86 3.94
C TYR A 101 -12.56 2.53 5.24
N SER A 102 -13.85 2.73 5.46
CA SER A 102 -14.37 3.33 6.69
C SER A 102 -14.03 2.49 7.93
N ALA A 103 -14.13 1.16 7.83
CA ALA A 103 -13.75 0.24 8.90
C ALA A 103 -12.26 0.34 9.25
N ALA A 104 -11.40 0.62 8.28
CA ALA A 104 -9.99 0.91 8.49
C ALA A 104 -9.72 2.36 8.97
N GLY A 105 -10.76 3.18 9.16
CA GLY A 105 -10.66 4.59 9.55
C GLY A 105 -10.19 5.52 8.43
N ALA A 106 -10.20 5.05 7.19
CA ALA A 106 -9.85 5.81 6.01
C ALA A 106 -11.11 6.52 5.46
N THR A 107 -11.24 7.79 5.74
CA THR A 107 -12.36 8.64 5.34
C THR A 107 -11.90 9.73 4.37
N PRO A 108 -12.78 10.30 3.52
CA PRO A 108 -12.39 11.25 2.46
C PRO A 108 -11.80 12.57 2.99
N ASP A 109 -12.04 12.92 4.24
CA ASP A 109 -11.49 14.10 4.92
C ASP A 109 -10.04 13.90 5.37
N LYS A 110 -9.52 12.68 5.37
CA LYS A 110 -8.15 12.37 5.80
C LYS A 110 -7.19 12.25 4.61
N GLU A 111 -5.90 12.45 4.87
CA GLU A 111 -4.85 12.05 3.96
C GLU A 111 -4.65 10.54 4.07
N LEU A 112 -4.86 9.84 2.97
CA LEU A 112 -4.65 8.40 2.88
C LEU A 112 -3.29 8.11 2.28
N VAL A 113 -2.50 7.28 2.94
CA VAL A 113 -1.24 6.76 2.41
C VAL A 113 -1.26 5.25 2.45
N SER A 114 -1.26 4.62 1.28
CA SER A 114 -1.20 3.17 1.16
C SER A 114 0.21 2.68 0.88
N TYR A 115 0.57 1.53 1.42
CA TYR A 115 1.83 0.85 1.13
C TYR A 115 1.66 -0.67 1.18
N CYS A 116 2.62 -1.39 0.64
CA CYS A 116 2.69 -2.83 0.79
C CYS A 116 4.15 -3.29 0.92
N ARG A 117 4.56 -4.33 0.19
CA ARG A 117 5.96 -4.75 0.12
C ARG A 117 6.74 -3.97 -0.96
N LEU A 118 6.19 -3.88 -2.17
CA LEU A 118 6.80 -3.29 -3.38
C LEU A 118 5.87 -2.30 -4.08
N SER A 119 4.94 -1.72 -3.39
CA SER A 119 3.91 -0.79 -3.89
C SER A 119 2.81 -1.36 -4.80
N HIS A 120 2.89 -2.58 -5.33
CA HIS A 120 1.87 -3.14 -6.23
C HIS A 120 0.48 -3.19 -5.57
N ARG A 121 0.36 -3.82 -4.40
CA ARG A 121 -0.89 -3.87 -3.62
C ARG A 121 -1.26 -2.50 -3.07
N GLY A 122 -0.27 -1.66 -2.74
CA GLY A 122 -0.47 -0.27 -2.33
C GLY A 122 -1.07 0.59 -3.44
N SER A 123 -0.62 0.41 -4.68
CA SER A 123 -1.16 1.13 -5.85
C SER A 123 -2.60 0.73 -6.15
N LEU A 124 -2.96 -0.54 -5.96
CA LEU A 124 -4.34 -1.01 -6.08
C LEU A 124 -5.26 -0.27 -5.09
N ALA A 125 -4.85 -0.18 -3.83
CA ALA A 125 -5.61 0.57 -2.82
C ALA A 125 -5.68 2.07 -3.14
N TRP A 126 -4.58 2.67 -3.57
CA TRP A 126 -4.58 4.06 -4.01
C TRP A 126 -5.56 4.30 -5.16
N PHE A 127 -5.58 3.39 -6.15
CA PHE A 127 -6.50 3.49 -7.29
C PHE A 127 -7.96 3.45 -6.83
N VAL A 128 -8.30 2.53 -5.94
CA VAL A 128 -9.64 2.44 -5.35
C VAL A 128 -9.99 3.75 -4.64
N ALA A 129 -9.15 4.23 -3.74
CA ALA A 129 -9.41 5.46 -3.00
C ALA A 129 -9.56 6.67 -3.93
N LYS A 130 -8.62 6.85 -4.87
CA LYS A 130 -8.56 8.04 -5.74
C LYS A 130 -9.63 8.05 -6.81
N HIS A 131 -9.83 6.93 -7.49
CA HIS A 131 -10.62 6.86 -8.72
C HIS A 131 -12.00 6.22 -8.56
N LEU A 132 -12.17 5.29 -7.63
CA LEU A 132 -13.46 4.66 -7.39
C LEU A 132 -14.24 5.33 -6.25
N LEU A 133 -13.54 5.79 -5.20
CA LEU A 133 -14.15 6.46 -4.05
C LEU A 133 -14.04 8.00 -4.09
N GLY A 134 -13.19 8.55 -4.95
CA GLY A 134 -13.03 10.01 -5.12
C GLY A 134 -12.31 10.69 -3.94
N TYR A 135 -11.48 9.99 -3.19
CA TYR A 135 -10.75 10.58 -2.06
C TYR A 135 -9.68 11.57 -2.56
N PRO A 136 -9.77 12.85 -2.19
CA PRO A 136 -8.92 13.88 -2.78
C PRO A 136 -7.44 13.75 -2.43
N ARG A 137 -7.15 13.29 -1.21
CA ARG A 137 -5.79 13.25 -0.64
C ARG A 137 -5.23 11.83 -0.52
N ALA A 138 -5.49 10.98 -1.53
CA ALA A 138 -4.95 9.62 -1.56
C ALA A 138 -3.57 9.60 -2.23
N LYS A 139 -2.59 9.00 -1.55
CA LYS A 139 -1.20 8.85 -1.98
C LYS A 139 -0.72 7.42 -1.80
N VAL A 140 0.34 7.06 -2.51
CA VAL A 140 1.05 5.80 -2.33
C VAL A 140 2.47 6.06 -1.82
N TYR A 141 2.90 5.30 -0.82
CA TYR A 141 4.30 5.22 -0.42
C TYR A 141 4.99 4.13 -1.26
N ASP A 142 5.68 4.57 -2.30
CA ASP A 142 6.23 3.70 -3.34
C ASP A 142 7.36 2.79 -2.81
N GLY A 143 8.25 3.31 -1.97
CA GLY A 143 9.33 2.53 -1.34
C GLY A 143 8.81 1.36 -0.49
N SER A 144 7.64 1.52 0.10
CA SER A 144 6.93 0.46 0.82
C SER A 144 7.79 -0.24 1.88
N TRP A 145 7.46 -1.50 2.20
CA TRP A 145 8.18 -2.24 3.24
C TRP A 145 9.60 -2.62 2.84
N THR A 146 9.86 -2.80 1.54
CA THR A 146 11.22 -3.07 1.05
C THR A 146 12.18 -1.94 1.41
N GLU A 147 11.75 -0.69 1.33
CA GLU A 147 12.54 0.44 1.80
C GLU A 147 12.49 0.55 3.33
N TRP A 148 11.29 0.68 3.93
CA TRP A 148 11.13 0.95 5.35
C TRP A 148 11.74 -0.14 6.25
N GLY A 149 11.48 -1.39 5.93
CA GLY A 149 12.00 -2.54 6.67
C GLY A 149 13.50 -2.78 6.50
N SER A 150 14.17 -2.13 5.54
CA SER A 150 15.60 -2.28 5.29
C SER A 150 16.45 -1.12 5.79
N ILE A 151 15.86 0.05 5.98
CA ILE A 151 16.58 1.26 6.41
C ILE A 151 16.76 1.27 7.93
N VAL A 152 17.96 1.68 8.37
CA VAL A 152 18.27 1.93 9.78
C VAL A 152 17.70 3.28 10.21
N GLY A 153 17.23 3.36 11.47
CA GLY A 153 16.79 4.62 12.08
C GLY A 153 15.32 4.97 11.91
N VAL A 154 14.52 4.14 11.21
CA VAL A 154 13.06 4.30 11.18
C VAL A 154 12.40 3.36 12.19
N PRO A 155 11.29 3.79 12.84
CA PRO A 155 10.59 2.96 13.83
C PRO A 155 9.78 1.85 13.17
N ILE A 156 9.66 0.73 13.87
CA ILE A 156 8.89 -0.45 13.45
C ILE A 156 8.11 -0.98 14.64
N VAL A 157 6.89 -1.45 14.38
CA VAL A 157 6.10 -2.28 15.30
C VAL A 157 6.14 -3.72 14.80
N ASN A 158 6.51 -4.64 15.67
CA ASN A 158 6.46 -6.08 15.41
C ASN A 158 5.62 -6.76 16.50
N LEU A 159 4.45 -7.26 16.14
CA LEU A 159 3.50 -7.88 17.07
C LEU A 159 3.81 -9.35 17.34
N SER A 160 4.65 -9.98 16.51
CA SER A 160 5.03 -11.38 16.69
C SER A 160 6.04 -11.58 17.85
N LEU A 161 6.85 -10.56 18.15
CA LEU A 161 7.85 -10.61 19.23
C LEU A 161 7.25 -10.62 20.64
N GLY A 162 5.97 -10.25 20.81
CA GLY A 162 5.29 -10.24 22.11
C GLY A 162 4.71 -11.60 22.54
N LYS A 163 4.80 -12.63 21.71
CA LYS A 163 4.22 -13.96 21.99
C LYS A 163 5.21 -15.02 22.47
N GLY A 164 6.50 -14.69 22.60
CA GLY A 164 7.50 -15.73 22.84
C GLY A 164 8.80 -15.39 23.56
N ASP A 165 9.12 -14.15 23.90
CA ASP A 165 10.38 -13.84 24.60
C ASP A 165 10.14 -13.13 25.94
N LYS A 166 9.79 -13.94 26.93
CA LYS A 166 10.10 -13.68 28.33
C LYS A 166 11.29 -14.59 28.68
N THR A 167 12.48 -14.18 28.35
CA THR A 167 13.71 -14.66 28.97
C THR A 167 14.56 -13.47 29.37
#